data_1f7e950bea2c74c56e966067672d9de3
#
_entry.id   1f7e950bea2c74c56e966067672d9de3
#
_cell.length_a   1.000
_cell.length_b   1.000
_cell.length_c   1.000
_cell.angle_alpha   90.00
_cell.angle_beta   90.00
_cell.angle_gamma   90.00
#
_symmetry.space_group_name_H-M   'P 1'
#
loop_
_entity.id
_entity.type
_entity.pdbx_description
1 polymer ?
#
loop_
_entity_poly.entity_id
_entity_poly.type
_entity_poly.pdbx_seq_one_letter_code
_entity_poly.pdbx_strand_id
1 'polypeptide(L)'
;EIGVRLVGSEMCIRDSCIVDNVQTVLAVYDAVCKTTPSMSRVVTVTGDAVAAPQNYEVKFGMSHQELLDEAGGLKAEAEKIISGGPMMGMAMYDLNTPITKTSSSILAMTKDEVASQEPTNCIRCGRCAMVCPSHLIPQMMAQAAEKNDLDTFQKLHGMECYECGSCTYVCPAKRRLTQKFKQARRAVMDAGKKKA
;
A
#
# COMPACT_ATOMS: atom_id res chain seq x y z
N GLU A 1 14.78 9.74 -10.18
CA GLU A 1 13.54 9.81 -9.36
C GLU A 1 13.69 8.89 -8.15
N ILE A 2 13.72 9.48 -6.98
CA ILE A 2 13.81 8.73 -5.72
C ILE A 2 12.38 8.29 -5.38
N GLY A 3 12.11 6.99 -5.44
CA GLY A 3 10.82 6.45 -5.01
C GLY A 3 10.59 6.69 -3.53
N VAL A 4 9.37 7.04 -3.14
CA VAL A 4 8.96 7.43 -1.77
C VAL A 4 9.34 6.39 -0.69
N ARG A 5 9.68 5.16 -1.06
CA ARG A 5 10.10 4.09 -0.13
C ARG A 5 11.60 3.84 -0.06
N LEU A 6 12.39 4.59 -0.78
CA LEU A 6 13.85 4.59 -0.63
C LEU A 6 14.29 5.46 0.57
N VAL A 7 13.33 6.06 1.26
CA VAL A 7 13.53 6.81 2.48
C VAL A 7 14.08 5.88 3.57
N GLY A 8 15.25 6.20 4.10
CA GLY A 8 15.96 5.36 5.07
C GLY A 8 16.80 4.23 4.44
N SER A 9 16.89 4.17 3.10
CA SER A 9 17.80 3.26 2.41
C SER A 9 19.26 3.72 2.47
N GLU A 10 20.19 2.85 2.04
CA GLU A 10 21.61 3.19 1.92
C GLU A 10 21.87 4.46 1.10
N MET A 11 21.01 4.78 0.13
CA MET A 11 21.11 6.02 -0.65
C MET A 11 20.94 7.28 0.22
N CYS A 12 19.97 7.30 1.13
CA CYS A 12 19.78 8.44 2.04
C CYS A 12 20.98 8.63 2.96
N ILE A 13 21.58 7.55 3.45
CA ILE A 13 22.79 7.57 4.27
C ILE A 13 23.96 8.10 3.45
N ARG A 14 24.16 7.60 2.23
CA ARG A 14 25.25 8.00 1.33
C ARG A 14 25.17 9.47 0.94
N ASP A 15 23.96 9.96 0.65
CA ASP A 15 23.75 11.31 0.15
C ASP A 15 23.53 12.32 1.29
N SER A 16 23.60 11.87 2.56
CA SER A 16 23.38 12.67 3.77
C SER A 16 22.04 13.41 3.77
N CYS A 17 21.04 12.83 3.12
CA CYS A 17 19.68 13.39 2.99
C CYS A 17 18.69 12.51 3.71
N ILE A 18 17.72 13.14 4.41
CA ILE A 18 16.55 12.46 4.96
C ILE A 18 15.35 12.88 4.11
N VAL A 19 14.66 11.90 3.51
CA VAL A 19 13.45 12.13 2.73
C VAL A 19 12.28 11.58 3.51
N ASP A 20 11.31 12.43 3.83
CA ASP A 20 10.14 12.03 4.61
C ASP A 20 8.86 12.65 4.06
N ASN A 21 7.72 12.14 4.50
CA ASN A 21 6.42 12.69 4.16
C ASN A 21 6.24 14.07 4.80
N VAL A 22 5.67 15.04 4.08
CA VAL A 22 5.46 16.40 4.57
C VAL A 22 4.63 16.45 5.86
N GLN A 23 3.65 15.58 6.04
CA GLN A 23 2.88 15.51 7.29
C GLN A 23 3.73 15.01 8.46
N THR A 24 4.69 14.11 8.22
CA THR A 24 5.65 13.66 9.23
C THR A 24 6.53 14.81 9.66
N VAL A 25 7.05 15.59 8.71
CA VAL A 25 7.89 16.78 9.00
C VAL A 25 7.11 17.81 9.82
N LEU A 26 5.84 18.09 9.47
CA LEU A 26 4.97 18.98 10.24
C LEU A 26 4.72 18.46 11.65
N ALA A 27 4.45 17.16 11.81
CA ALA A 27 4.24 16.55 13.12
C ALA A 27 5.51 16.61 14.00
N VAL A 28 6.70 16.45 13.41
CA VAL A 28 7.97 16.65 14.12
C VAL A 28 8.14 18.11 14.56
N TYR A 29 7.87 19.07 13.67
CA TYR A 29 7.92 20.49 14.01
C TYR A 29 6.96 20.83 15.18
N ASP A 30 5.72 20.38 15.13
CA ASP A 30 4.73 20.62 16.18
C ASP A 30 5.15 19.98 17.51
N ALA A 31 5.70 18.77 17.47
CA ALA A 31 6.18 18.09 18.66
C ALA A 31 7.40 18.80 19.30
N VAL A 32 8.36 19.24 18.49
CA VAL A 32 9.62 19.85 19.00
C VAL A 32 9.43 21.31 19.35
N CYS A 33 8.77 22.09 18.49
CA CYS A 33 8.67 23.55 18.67
C CYS A 33 7.45 23.97 19.46
N LYS A 34 6.34 23.22 19.35
CA LYS A 34 5.08 23.55 20.04
C LYS A 34 4.72 22.59 21.18
N THR A 35 5.54 21.56 21.43
CA THR A 35 5.27 20.50 22.42
C THR A 35 3.90 19.85 22.25
N THR A 36 3.38 19.83 21.02
CA THR A 36 2.06 19.28 20.69
C THR A 36 2.23 17.86 20.15
N PRO A 37 1.64 16.84 20.80
CA PRO A 37 1.71 15.47 20.29
C PRO A 37 0.90 15.31 19.00
N SER A 38 1.33 14.41 18.13
CA SER A 38 0.59 14.09 16.91
C SER A 38 -0.72 13.35 17.26
N MET A 39 -1.85 14.03 17.19
CA MET A 39 -3.18 13.51 17.51
C MET A 39 -4.15 13.52 16.33
N SER A 40 -3.80 14.23 15.26
CA SER A 40 -4.59 14.31 14.03
C SER A 40 -3.70 14.18 12.80
N ARG A 41 -4.33 13.95 11.67
CA ARG A 41 -3.67 14.01 10.36
C ARG A 41 -4.66 14.37 9.27
N VAL A 42 -4.15 14.85 8.15
CA VAL A 42 -4.97 15.04 6.96
C VAL A 42 -5.14 13.69 6.24
N VAL A 43 -6.40 13.33 5.98
CA VAL A 43 -6.80 12.13 5.23
C VAL A 43 -7.61 12.58 4.02
N THR A 44 -7.25 12.10 2.85
CA THR A 44 -7.96 12.37 1.60
C THR A 44 -9.11 11.38 1.45
N VAL A 45 -10.32 11.86 1.34
CA VAL A 45 -11.49 11.03 0.96
C VAL A 45 -11.78 11.29 -0.50
N THR A 46 -11.79 10.23 -1.33
CA THR A 46 -11.96 10.35 -2.78
C THR A 46 -12.57 9.08 -3.37
N GLY A 47 -12.92 9.15 -4.63
CA GLY A 47 -13.49 8.05 -5.39
C GLY A 47 -14.79 8.47 -6.06
N ASP A 48 -15.20 7.70 -7.06
CA ASP A 48 -16.41 7.95 -7.82
C ASP A 48 -17.69 7.67 -7.01
N ALA A 49 -17.59 6.88 -5.93
CA ALA A 49 -18.70 6.61 -5.03
C ALA A 49 -18.89 7.67 -3.94
N VAL A 50 -17.91 8.57 -3.70
CA VAL A 50 -17.98 9.58 -2.62
C VAL A 50 -18.79 10.79 -3.04
N ALA A 51 -19.64 11.31 -2.13
CA ALA A 51 -20.48 12.47 -2.40
C ALA A 51 -19.67 13.78 -2.46
N ALA A 52 -18.81 14.03 -1.47
CA ALA A 52 -17.98 15.23 -1.36
C ALA A 52 -16.50 14.86 -1.20
N PRO A 53 -15.77 14.59 -2.31
CA PRO A 53 -14.35 14.26 -2.24
C PRO A 53 -13.52 15.49 -1.86
N GLN A 54 -12.79 15.39 -0.73
CA GLN A 54 -11.88 16.43 -0.26
C GLN A 54 -10.89 15.89 0.80
N ASN A 55 -10.06 16.79 1.33
CA ASN A 55 -9.14 16.50 2.43
C ASN A 55 -9.79 16.87 3.77
N TYR A 56 -9.73 15.97 4.73
CA TYR A 56 -10.25 16.14 6.07
C TYR A 56 -9.12 16.07 7.10
N GLU A 57 -9.11 16.99 8.06
CA GLU A 57 -8.28 16.82 9.25
C GLU A 57 -9.01 15.91 10.24
N VAL A 58 -8.45 14.75 10.50
CA VAL A 58 -9.09 13.67 11.24
C VAL A 58 -8.29 13.35 12.49
N LYS A 59 -8.96 13.22 13.64
CA LYS A 59 -8.35 12.72 14.88
C LYS A 59 -8.15 11.20 14.78
N PHE A 60 -7.04 10.72 15.34
CA PHE A 60 -6.80 9.26 15.40
C PHE A 60 -7.86 8.60 16.26
N GLY A 61 -8.31 7.42 15.79
CA GLY A 61 -9.36 6.65 16.46
C GLY A 61 -10.76 6.83 15.87
N MET A 62 -11.01 7.90 15.09
CA MET A 62 -12.23 8.01 14.29
C MET A 62 -12.36 6.83 13.34
N SER A 63 -13.53 6.27 13.15
CA SER A 63 -13.74 5.16 12.20
C SER A 63 -13.74 5.66 10.74
N HIS A 64 -13.46 4.77 9.81
CA HIS A 64 -13.57 5.09 8.38
C HIS A 64 -15.02 5.39 7.99
N GLN A 65 -16.00 4.76 8.67
CA GLN A 65 -17.42 5.03 8.45
C GLN A 65 -17.80 6.45 8.83
N GLU A 66 -17.42 6.89 10.05
CA GLU A 66 -17.69 8.26 10.50
C GLU A 66 -17.09 9.32 9.58
N LEU A 67 -15.87 9.06 9.04
CA LEU A 67 -15.25 9.98 8.11
C LEU A 67 -15.98 9.99 6.74
N LEU A 68 -16.48 8.86 6.27
CA LEU A 68 -17.29 8.81 5.05
C LEU A 68 -18.63 9.53 5.25
N ASP A 69 -19.27 9.39 6.40
CA ASP A 69 -20.52 10.06 6.72
C ASP A 69 -20.32 11.59 6.77
N GLU A 70 -19.21 12.06 7.34
CA GLU A 70 -18.81 13.48 7.34
C GLU A 70 -18.56 14.00 5.91
N ALA A 71 -18.08 13.15 5.02
CA ALA A 71 -17.91 13.45 3.60
C ALA A 71 -19.24 13.46 2.80
N GLY A 72 -20.38 13.46 3.49
CA GLY A 72 -21.70 13.42 2.87
C GLY A 72 -22.16 12.00 2.47
N GLY A 73 -21.45 10.97 2.92
CA GLY A 73 -21.74 9.59 2.63
C GLY A 73 -21.36 9.14 1.22
N LEU A 74 -21.82 7.97 0.86
CA LEU A 74 -21.65 7.42 -0.49
C LEU A 74 -22.85 7.81 -1.34
N LYS A 75 -22.62 8.42 -2.51
CA LYS A 75 -23.66 8.76 -3.50
C LYS A 75 -24.13 7.56 -4.32
N ALA A 76 -23.34 6.47 -4.28
CA ALA A 76 -23.63 5.21 -4.95
C ALA A 76 -23.06 4.07 -4.11
N GLU A 77 -23.59 2.86 -4.28
CA GLU A 77 -23.03 1.67 -3.67
C GLU A 77 -21.58 1.47 -4.12
N ALA A 78 -20.66 1.31 -3.16
CA ALA A 78 -19.27 1.10 -3.44
C ALA A 78 -18.99 -0.41 -3.51
N GLU A 79 -18.51 -0.89 -4.65
CA GLU A 79 -18.07 -2.27 -4.81
C GLU A 79 -16.77 -2.51 -4.03
N LYS A 80 -15.94 -1.47 -3.88
CA LYS A 80 -14.67 -1.56 -3.17
C LYS A 80 -14.31 -0.26 -2.47
N ILE A 81 -13.91 -0.39 -1.21
CA ILE A 81 -13.33 0.71 -0.43
C ILE A 81 -11.91 0.34 -0.04
N ILE A 82 -10.97 1.24 -0.28
CA ILE A 82 -9.54 1.06 -0.04
C ILE A 82 -9.07 2.09 0.98
N SER A 83 -8.44 1.62 2.05
CA SER A 83 -7.66 2.49 2.95
C SER A 83 -6.24 2.62 2.39
N GLY A 84 -5.89 3.83 1.99
CA GLY A 84 -4.64 4.14 1.29
C GLY A 84 -4.82 4.38 -0.22
N GLY A 85 -3.70 4.47 -0.92
CA GLY A 85 -3.70 4.70 -2.37
C GLY A 85 -4.11 3.47 -3.19
N PRO A 86 -4.48 3.66 -4.46
CA PRO A 86 -5.04 2.60 -5.31
C PRO A 86 -4.07 1.42 -5.57
N MET A 87 -2.75 1.65 -5.53
CA MET A 87 -1.76 0.60 -5.79
C MET A 87 -1.32 -0.15 -4.55
N MET A 88 -1.20 0.53 -3.41
CA MET A 88 -0.59 -0.01 -2.19
C MET A 88 -1.57 -0.15 -1.04
N GLY A 89 -2.72 0.52 -1.11
CA GLY A 89 -3.75 0.48 -0.08
C GLY A 89 -4.33 -0.92 0.13
N MET A 90 -5.04 -1.07 1.22
CA MET A 90 -5.74 -2.31 1.57
C MET A 90 -7.23 -2.16 1.36
N ALA A 91 -7.85 -3.11 0.67
CA ALA A 91 -9.30 -3.19 0.57
C ALA A 91 -9.88 -3.49 1.97
N MET A 92 -10.92 -2.74 2.31
CA MET A 92 -11.60 -2.86 3.60
C MET A 92 -12.89 -3.66 3.44
N TYR A 93 -13.16 -4.52 4.39
CA TYR A 93 -14.42 -5.23 4.53
C TYR A 93 -15.26 -4.70 5.70
N ASP A 94 -14.63 -3.97 6.63
CA ASP A 94 -15.28 -3.37 7.79
C ASP A 94 -14.80 -1.92 7.94
N LEU A 95 -15.74 -0.99 7.86
CA LEU A 95 -15.49 0.45 7.96
C LEU A 95 -15.44 0.97 9.41
N ASN A 96 -15.76 0.13 10.39
CA ASN A 96 -15.60 0.47 11.81
C ASN A 96 -14.12 0.46 12.25
N THR A 97 -13.23 0.04 11.36
CA THR A 97 -11.77 0.10 11.61
C THR A 97 -11.34 1.54 11.85
N PRO A 98 -10.58 1.82 12.93
CA PRO A 98 -10.17 3.18 13.25
C PRO A 98 -9.08 3.71 12.32
N ILE A 99 -9.10 5.00 12.08
CA ILE A 99 -8.05 5.74 11.39
C ILE A 99 -6.83 5.83 12.30
N THR A 100 -5.68 5.46 11.75
CA THR A 100 -4.39 5.42 12.44
C THR A 100 -3.40 6.43 11.86
N LYS A 101 -2.23 6.54 12.49
CA LYS A 101 -1.12 7.38 11.99
C LYS A 101 -0.65 7.03 10.57
N THR A 102 -0.95 5.82 10.09
CA THR A 102 -0.56 5.35 8.75
C THR A 102 -1.65 5.54 7.69
N SER A 103 -2.90 5.83 8.10
CA SER A 103 -4.01 6.03 7.18
C SER A 103 -3.84 7.35 6.42
N SER A 104 -3.68 7.32 5.10
CA SER A 104 -3.44 8.49 4.26
C SER A 104 -4.64 8.91 3.43
N SER A 105 -5.47 7.97 3.04
CA SER A 105 -6.64 8.23 2.19
C SER A 105 -7.68 7.13 2.31
N ILE A 106 -8.92 7.47 1.93
CA ILE A 106 -10.01 6.53 1.67
C ILE A 106 -10.41 6.71 0.22
N LEU A 107 -10.38 5.62 -0.54
CA LEU A 107 -10.80 5.57 -1.94
C LEU A 107 -12.00 4.63 -2.04
N ALA A 108 -13.19 5.18 -2.35
CA ALA A 108 -14.39 4.39 -2.58
C ALA A 108 -14.70 4.34 -4.09
N MET A 109 -14.78 3.12 -4.61
CA MET A 109 -14.97 2.84 -6.04
C MET A 109 -16.30 2.17 -6.28
N THR A 110 -17.07 2.68 -7.24
CA THR A 110 -18.36 2.06 -7.65
C THR A 110 -18.13 0.76 -8.39
N LYS A 111 -16.99 0.59 -9.06
CA LYS A 111 -16.63 -0.61 -9.81
C LYS A 111 -15.16 -0.95 -9.67
N ASP A 112 -14.86 -2.21 -9.38
CA ASP A 112 -13.48 -2.71 -9.39
C ASP A 112 -13.15 -3.40 -10.73
N GLU A 113 -12.80 -2.60 -11.74
CA GLU A 113 -12.43 -3.09 -13.07
C GLU A 113 -11.23 -4.05 -13.04
N VAL A 114 -10.37 -3.92 -12.04
CA VAL A 114 -9.19 -4.79 -11.89
C VAL A 114 -9.58 -6.16 -11.35
N ALA A 115 -10.54 -6.22 -10.43
CA ALA A 115 -11.04 -7.48 -9.89
C ALA A 115 -11.85 -8.27 -10.93
N SER A 116 -12.53 -7.58 -11.85
CA SER A 116 -13.32 -8.21 -12.91
C SER A 116 -12.48 -8.93 -13.98
N GLN A 117 -11.16 -8.65 -14.03
CA GLN A 117 -10.26 -9.28 -15.00
C GLN A 117 -9.69 -10.58 -14.43
N GLU A 118 -9.91 -11.69 -15.14
CA GLU A 118 -9.34 -12.98 -14.77
C GLU A 118 -7.84 -13.04 -15.12
N PRO A 119 -6.98 -13.46 -14.16
CA PRO A 119 -5.56 -13.63 -14.42
C PRO A 119 -5.31 -14.84 -15.32
N THR A 120 -4.48 -14.66 -16.34
CA THR A 120 -4.04 -15.71 -17.24
C THR A 120 -2.60 -16.17 -16.95
N ASN A 121 -2.15 -17.20 -17.67
CA ASN A 121 -0.80 -17.72 -17.53
C ASN A 121 0.27 -16.68 -17.91
N CYS A 122 1.41 -16.73 -17.24
CA CYS A 122 2.53 -15.86 -17.52
C CYS A 122 3.09 -16.09 -18.93
N ILE A 123 3.08 -15.05 -19.76
CA ILE A 123 3.65 -15.09 -21.11
C ILE A 123 5.16 -14.80 -21.17
N ARG A 124 5.82 -14.66 -20.02
CA ARG A 124 7.27 -14.41 -19.86
C ARG A 124 7.79 -13.17 -20.60
N CYS A 125 6.99 -12.13 -20.73
CA CYS A 125 7.34 -10.88 -21.45
C CYS A 125 8.40 -10.00 -20.75
N GLY A 126 8.75 -10.25 -19.48
CA GLY A 126 9.76 -9.50 -18.73
C GLY A 126 9.35 -8.13 -18.21
N ARG A 127 8.18 -7.58 -18.58
CA ARG A 127 7.76 -6.21 -18.20
C ARG A 127 7.78 -5.96 -16.69
N CYS A 128 7.41 -6.96 -15.88
CA CYS A 128 7.42 -6.85 -14.42
C CYS A 128 8.83 -6.67 -13.83
N ALA A 129 9.86 -7.28 -14.45
CA ALA A 129 11.25 -7.09 -14.04
C ALA A 129 11.77 -5.71 -14.47
N MET A 130 11.43 -5.25 -15.67
CA MET A 130 11.85 -3.94 -16.18
C MET A 130 11.33 -2.77 -15.34
N VAL A 131 10.14 -2.89 -14.76
CA VAL A 131 9.51 -1.82 -13.97
C VAL A 131 9.81 -1.90 -12.48
N CYS A 132 10.50 -2.95 -12.03
CA CYS A 132 10.76 -3.16 -10.62
C CYS A 132 11.80 -2.16 -10.08
N PRO A 133 11.44 -1.29 -9.10
CA PRO A 133 12.37 -0.31 -8.55
C PRO A 133 13.51 -0.95 -7.73
N SER A 134 13.32 -2.18 -7.24
CA SER A 134 14.34 -2.97 -6.54
C SER A 134 15.09 -3.93 -7.46
N HIS A 135 14.89 -3.85 -8.77
CA HIS A 135 15.52 -4.74 -9.76
C HIS A 135 15.34 -6.24 -9.48
N LEU A 136 14.23 -6.62 -8.84
CA LEU A 136 13.87 -7.99 -8.55
C LEU A 136 13.32 -8.69 -9.81
N ILE A 137 13.13 -10.01 -9.72
CA ILE A 137 12.55 -10.82 -10.78
C ILE A 137 11.14 -11.30 -10.37
N PRO A 138 10.09 -10.44 -10.50
CA PRO A 138 8.77 -10.73 -9.97
C PRO A 138 8.12 -12.00 -10.51
N GLN A 139 8.42 -12.39 -11.74
CA GLN A 139 7.89 -13.61 -12.34
C GLN A 139 8.37 -14.88 -11.62
N MET A 140 9.66 -14.92 -11.23
CA MET A 140 10.23 -16.07 -10.52
C MET A 140 9.76 -16.08 -9.06
N MET A 141 9.73 -14.90 -8.42
CA MET A 141 9.18 -14.73 -7.09
C MET A 141 7.72 -15.21 -7.01
N ALA A 142 6.91 -14.90 -8.04
CA ALA A 142 5.52 -15.33 -8.10
C ALA A 142 5.39 -16.85 -8.22
N GLN A 143 6.26 -17.51 -8.99
CA GLN A 143 6.28 -18.96 -9.10
C GLN A 143 6.63 -19.63 -7.75
N ALA A 144 7.61 -19.09 -7.03
CA ALA A 144 7.96 -19.56 -5.70
C ALA A 144 6.80 -19.35 -4.70
N ALA A 145 6.19 -18.17 -4.70
CA ALA A 145 5.05 -17.86 -3.84
C ALA A 145 3.82 -18.74 -4.13
N GLU A 146 3.53 -19.04 -5.40
CA GLU A 146 2.44 -19.95 -5.81
C GLU A 146 2.64 -21.39 -5.34
N LYS A 147 3.88 -21.82 -5.23
CA LYS A 147 4.25 -23.16 -4.74
C LYS A 147 4.45 -23.21 -3.22
N ASN A 148 4.26 -22.10 -2.50
CA ASN A 148 4.63 -21.93 -1.10
C ASN A 148 6.11 -22.28 -0.80
N ASP A 149 6.97 -22.14 -1.79
CA ASP A 149 8.41 -22.31 -1.65
C ASP A 149 9.02 -21.02 -1.07
N LEU A 150 8.92 -20.89 0.25
CA LEU A 150 9.36 -19.70 0.97
C LEU A 150 10.89 -19.56 0.96
N ASP A 151 11.63 -20.67 0.90
CA ASP A 151 13.09 -20.64 0.84
C ASP A 151 13.58 -20.07 -0.49
N THR A 152 13.01 -20.54 -1.61
CA THR A 152 13.31 -19.97 -2.94
C THR A 152 12.84 -18.51 -3.02
N PHE A 153 11.69 -18.16 -2.44
CA PHE A 153 11.22 -16.78 -2.41
C PHE A 153 12.21 -15.84 -1.69
N GLN A 154 12.79 -16.28 -0.57
CA GLN A 154 13.83 -15.53 0.16
C GLN A 154 15.13 -15.44 -0.65
N LYS A 155 15.59 -16.55 -1.27
CA LYS A 155 16.79 -16.55 -2.14
C LYS A 155 16.65 -15.61 -3.35
N LEU A 156 15.44 -15.38 -3.81
CA LEU A 156 15.12 -14.41 -4.87
C LEU A 156 14.94 -12.98 -4.33
N HIS A 157 15.40 -12.70 -3.11
CA HIS A 157 15.28 -11.42 -2.44
C HIS A 157 13.83 -10.92 -2.29
N GLY A 158 12.88 -11.84 -2.15
CA GLY A 158 11.45 -11.51 -2.02
C GLY A 158 11.14 -10.61 -0.82
N MET A 159 11.97 -10.67 0.24
CA MET A 159 11.83 -9.81 1.42
C MET A 159 12.20 -8.35 1.16
N GLU A 160 12.95 -8.05 0.11
CA GLU A 160 13.33 -6.69 -0.31
C GLU A 160 12.27 -6.03 -1.20
N CYS A 161 11.17 -6.73 -1.48
CA CYS A 161 10.07 -6.18 -2.27
C CYS A 161 9.38 -5.02 -1.54
N TYR A 162 9.31 -3.85 -2.18
CA TYR A 162 8.61 -2.66 -1.65
C TYR A 162 7.08 -2.73 -1.76
N GLU A 163 6.52 -3.78 -2.36
CA GLU A 163 5.08 -3.94 -2.56
C GLU A 163 4.42 -2.77 -3.30
N CYS A 164 5.17 -2.06 -4.13
CA CYS A 164 4.74 -0.84 -4.83
C CYS A 164 3.62 -1.07 -5.86
N GLY A 165 3.34 -2.31 -6.27
CA GLY A 165 2.28 -2.64 -7.22
C GLY A 165 2.65 -2.51 -8.70
N SER A 166 3.77 -1.88 -9.05
CA SER A 166 4.14 -1.61 -10.45
C SER A 166 4.17 -2.86 -11.33
N CYS A 167 4.71 -3.97 -10.80
CA CYS A 167 4.76 -5.25 -11.55
C CYS A 167 3.37 -5.84 -11.83
N THR A 168 2.41 -5.66 -10.92
CA THR A 168 1.01 -6.07 -11.13
C THR A 168 0.35 -5.19 -12.18
N TYR A 169 0.57 -3.87 -12.11
CA TYR A 169 -0.02 -2.90 -13.02
C TYR A 169 0.36 -3.15 -14.48
N VAL A 170 1.66 -3.37 -14.76
CA VAL A 170 2.16 -3.57 -16.13
C VAL A 170 1.95 -4.98 -16.68
N CYS A 171 1.43 -5.91 -15.88
CA CYS A 171 1.28 -7.30 -16.28
C CYS A 171 0.16 -7.47 -17.32
N PRO A 172 0.47 -7.86 -18.57
CA PRO A 172 -0.57 -8.07 -19.59
C PRO A 172 -1.44 -9.29 -19.30
N ALA A 173 -0.92 -10.26 -18.54
CA ALA A 173 -1.64 -11.45 -18.09
C ALA A 173 -2.48 -11.19 -16.82
N LYS A 174 -2.61 -9.94 -16.37
CA LYS A 174 -3.42 -9.49 -15.21
C LYS A 174 -3.14 -10.27 -13.91
N ARG A 175 -1.92 -10.78 -13.75
CA ARG A 175 -1.54 -11.55 -12.56
C ARG A 175 -1.41 -10.65 -11.33
N ARG A 176 -2.00 -11.07 -10.23
CA ARG A 176 -2.01 -10.35 -8.95
C ARG A 176 -0.69 -10.57 -8.20
N LEU A 177 0.43 -10.09 -8.78
CA LEU A 177 1.78 -10.38 -8.28
C LEU A 177 2.02 -9.84 -6.87
N THR A 178 1.68 -8.57 -6.64
CA THR A 178 1.92 -7.90 -5.36
C THR A 178 1.18 -8.57 -4.20
N GLN A 179 -0.06 -9.03 -4.43
CA GLN A 179 -0.84 -9.73 -3.41
C GLN A 179 -0.16 -11.05 -3.01
N LYS A 180 0.36 -11.81 -3.98
CA LYS A 180 1.11 -13.04 -3.72
C LYS A 180 2.39 -12.77 -2.93
N PHE A 181 3.10 -11.68 -3.24
CA PHE A 181 4.31 -11.30 -2.49
C PHE A 181 3.98 -10.89 -1.06
N LYS A 182 2.90 -10.13 -0.85
CA LYS A 182 2.43 -9.78 0.50
C LYS A 182 2.13 -11.03 1.34
N GLN A 183 1.47 -12.03 0.74
CA GLN A 183 1.17 -13.30 1.41
C GLN A 183 2.45 -14.09 1.74
N ALA A 184 3.36 -14.25 0.76
CA ALA A 184 4.61 -14.97 0.95
C ALA A 184 5.50 -14.30 2.01
N ARG A 185 5.65 -12.96 1.98
CA ARG A 185 6.40 -12.21 2.98
C ARG A 185 5.82 -12.38 4.39
N ARG A 186 4.50 -12.32 4.53
CA ARG A 186 3.84 -12.55 5.81
C ARG A 186 4.11 -13.97 6.31
N ALA A 187 3.99 -14.98 5.45
CA ALA A 187 4.28 -16.37 5.78
C ALA A 187 5.74 -16.58 6.26
N VAL A 188 6.71 -15.92 5.59
CA VAL A 188 8.13 -15.94 6.02
C VAL A 188 8.29 -15.31 7.40
N MET A 189 7.69 -14.15 7.65
CA MET A 189 7.78 -13.46 8.95
C MET A 189 7.15 -14.30 10.09
N ASP A 190 6.00 -14.93 9.82
CA ASP A 190 5.31 -15.75 10.80
C ASP A 190 6.07 -17.06 11.10
N ALA A 191 6.72 -17.64 10.09
CA ALA A 191 7.62 -18.79 10.27
C ALA A 191 8.86 -18.44 11.12
N GLY A 192 9.39 -17.22 10.95
CA GLY A 192 10.49 -16.71 11.76
C GLY A 192 10.12 -16.52 13.22
N LYS A 193 8.92 -15.99 13.52
CA LYS A 193 8.42 -15.81 14.90
C LYS A 193 8.19 -17.12 15.65
N LYS A 194 7.87 -18.20 14.95
CA LYS A 194 7.68 -19.53 15.55
C LYS A 194 9.00 -20.22 15.91
N LYS A 195 10.12 -19.74 15.41
CA LYS A 195 11.46 -20.30 15.67
C LYS A 195 12.23 -19.52 16.75
N ALA A 196 11.75 -18.35 17.14
CA ALA A 196 12.27 -17.51 18.22
C ALA A 196 11.48 -17.73 19.50
#